data_7da4c6ae609f2bc3e115a1d3b21660d6
#
_entry.id   7da4c6ae609f2bc3e115a1d3b21660d6
#
_cell.length_a   1.000
_cell.length_b   1.000
_cell.length_c   1.000
_cell.angle_alpha   90.00
_cell.angle_beta   90.00
_cell.angle_gamma   90.00
#
_symmetry.space_group_name_H-M   'P 1'
#
loop_
_entity.id
_entity.type
_entity.pdbx_description
1 polymer ?
#
loop_
_entity_poly.entity_id
_entity_poly.type
_entity_poly.pdbx_seq_one_letter_code
_entity_poly.pdbx_strand_id
1 'polypeptide(L)'
;MTAQEFFKNDRFATNAGVELIEIKEGYSKARLVITAEHLNAGGRTQGGAIFTLADLALAAAANSHGTLAFSLSSNITFLRSSGPGDVLYAEARERYIGRTTGYYQIDVTNQEGK
;
A
#
# COMPACT_ATOMS: atom_id res chain seq x y z
N MET A 1 -9.05 17.47 9.09
CA MET A 1 -8.22 16.80 8.08
C MET A 1 -8.71 15.37 7.90
N THR A 2 -8.94 14.96 6.66
CA THR A 2 -9.33 13.58 6.37
C THR A 2 -8.11 12.67 6.40
N ALA A 3 -8.34 11.36 6.48
CA ALA A 3 -7.25 10.39 6.41
C ALA A 3 -6.51 10.52 5.08
N GLN A 4 -7.25 10.72 3.99
CA GLN A 4 -6.64 10.88 2.67
C GLN A 4 -5.73 12.12 2.62
N GLU A 5 -6.16 13.23 3.24
CA GLU A 5 -5.34 14.44 3.32
C GLU A 5 -4.10 14.22 4.18
N PHE A 6 -4.25 13.51 5.31
CA PHE A 6 -3.12 13.21 6.19
C PHE A 6 -2.05 12.40 5.46
N PHE A 7 -2.46 11.35 4.74
CA PHE A 7 -1.51 10.45 4.07
C PHE A 7 -0.89 11.06 2.82
N LYS A 8 -1.37 12.19 2.33
CA LYS A 8 -0.66 12.95 1.30
C LYS A 8 0.66 13.51 1.83
N ASN A 9 0.83 13.58 3.14
CA ASN A 9 2.10 13.96 3.76
C ASN A 9 3.14 12.85 3.69
N ASP A 10 2.76 11.64 3.32
CA ASP A 10 3.71 10.61 2.95
C ASP A 10 4.24 11.00 1.56
N ARG A 11 5.32 11.74 1.57
CA ARG A 11 5.86 12.35 0.35
C ARG A 11 6.38 11.31 -0.64
N PHE A 12 7.02 10.27 -0.12
CA PHE A 12 7.57 9.24 -1.00
C PHE A 12 6.45 8.52 -1.76
N ALA A 13 5.43 8.06 -1.05
CA ALA A 13 4.32 7.34 -1.68
C ALA A 13 3.52 8.27 -2.61
N THR A 14 3.27 9.50 -2.18
CA THR A 14 2.52 10.47 -2.98
C THR A 14 3.27 10.82 -4.26
N ASN A 15 4.60 11.03 -4.17
CA ASN A 15 5.40 11.32 -5.36
C ASN A 15 5.48 10.13 -6.30
N ALA A 16 5.38 8.91 -5.79
CA ALA A 16 5.33 7.72 -6.62
C ALA A 16 3.97 7.55 -7.31
N GLY A 17 2.95 8.28 -6.86
CA GLY A 17 1.61 8.22 -7.44
C GLY A 17 0.63 7.35 -6.66
N VAL A 18 0.98 6.90 -5.47
CA VAL A 18 0.09 6.08 -4.64
C VAL A 18 -1.05 6.93 -4.11
N GLU A 19 -2.26 6.42 -4.24
CA GLU A 19 -3.47 7.09 -3.76
C GLU A 19 -4.18 6.22 -2.74
N LEU A 20 -4.52 6.80 -1.58
CA LEU A 20 -5.36 6.14 -0.60
C LEU A 20 -6.81 6.30 -1.03
N ILE A 21 -7.49 5.17 -1.32
CA ILE A 21 -8.85 5.19 -1.83
C ILE A 21 -9.87 5.04 -0.71
N GLU A 22 -9.60 4.15 0.22
CA GLU A 22 -10.56 3.81 1.26
C GLU A 22 -9.83 3.53 2.56
N ILE A 23 -10.41 3.95 3.69
CA ILE A 23 -9.91 3.63 5.01
C ILE A 23 -11.10 3.46 5.96
N LYS A 24 -11.04 2.43 6.78
CA LYS A 24 -11.95 2.21 7.90
C LYS A 24 -11.20 1.44 8.97
N GLU A 25 -11.79 1.23 10.11
CA GLU A 25 -11.08 0.60 11.22
C GLU A 25 -10.55 -0.78 10.82
N GLY A 26 -9.23 -0.94 10.92
CA GLY A 26 -8.54 -2.20 10.60
C GLY A 26 -8.44 -2.52 9.12
N TYR A 27 -8.74 -1.56 8.23
CA TYR A 27 -8.76 -1.82 6.80
C TYR A 27 -8.38 -0.58 6.01
N SER A 28 -7.67 -0.79 4.90
CA SER A 28 -7.46 0.28 3.92
C SER A 28 -7.33 -0.29 2.51
N LYS A 29 -7.54 0.57 1.53
CA LYS A 29 -7.31 0.26 0.12
C LYS A 29 -6.58 1.42 -0.52
N ALA A 30 -5.50 1.13 -1.21
CA ALA A 30 -4.70 2.10 -1.93
C ALA A 30 -4.53 1.65 -3.38
N ARG A 31 -4.19 2.58 -4.26
CA ARG A 31 -4.08 2.32 -5.69
C ARG A 31 -2.83 2.96 -6.27
N LEU A 32 -2.24 2.30 -7.27
CA LEU A 32 -1.12 2.84 -8.03
C LEU A 32 -1.30 2.48 -9.50
N VAL A 33 -1.40 3.50 -10.35
CA VAL A 33 -1.38 3.32 -11.80
C VAL A 33 0.08 3.22 -12.22
N ILE A 34 0.45 2.11 -12.87
CA ILE A 34 1.84 1.88 -13.26
C ILE A 34 2.18 2.67 -14.51
N THR A 35 3.23 3.47 -14.42
CA THR A 35 3.77 4.27 -15.52
C THR A 35 5.23 3.91 -15.76
N ALA A 36 5.84 4.53 -16.74
CA ALA A 36 7.27 4.32 -17.05
C ALA A 36 8.17 4.62 -15.85
N GLU A 37 7.74 5.52 -14.95
CA GLU A 37 8.50 5.90 -13.77
C GLU A 37 8.59 4.78 -12.73
N HIS A 38 7.77 3.74 -12.86
CA HIS A 38 7.71 2.63 -11.90
C HIS A 38 8.44 1.39 -12.38
N LEU A 39 9.11 1.45 -13.57
CA LEU A 39 9.67 0.26 -14.18
C LEU A 39 11.09 -0.02 -13.72
N ASN A 40 11.41 -1.30 -13.63
CA ASN A 40 12.77 -1.77 -13.39
C ASN A 40 13.53 -1.84 -14.73
N ALA A 41 14.79 -2.27 -14.69
CA ALA A 41 15.63 -2.37 -15.87
C ALA A 41 15.06 -3.31 -16.94
N GLY A 42 14.25 -4.27 -16.55
CA GLY A 42 13.63 -5.22 -17.47
C GLY A 42 12.30 -4.77 -18.04
N GLY A 43 11.86 -3.56 -17.73
CA GLY A 43 10.60 -3.03 -18.26
C GLY A 43 9.34 -3.52 -17.53
N ARG A 44 9.51 -4.09 -16.34
CA ARG A 44 8.37 -4.51 -15.51
C ARG A 44 8.33 -3.66 -14.25
N THR A 45 7.20 -3.66 -13.56
CA THR A 45 7.06 -2.86 -12.34
C THR A 45 8.14 -3.23 -11.33
N GLN A 46 8.85 -2.23 -10.84
CA GLN A 46 9.91 -2.43 -9.85
C GLN A 46 9.30 -2.82 -8.52
N GLY A 47 9.90 -3.83 -7.86
CA GLY A 47 9.36 -4.35 -6.60
C GLY A 47 9.21 -3.31 -5.51
N GLY A 48 10.10 -2.32 -5.49
CA GLY A 48 9.99 -1.23 -4.53
C GLY A 48 8.76 -0.37 -4.71
N ALA A 49 8.27 -0.22 -5.96
CA ALA A 49 7.03 0.50 -6.22
C ALA A 49 5.84 -0.25 -5.63
N ILE A 50 5.82 -1.57 -5.79
CA ILE A 50 4.75 -2.42 -5.23
C ILE A 50 4.82 -2.39 -3.69
N PHE A 51 6.03 -2.44 -3.14
CA PHE A 51 6.22 -2.39 -1.69
C PHE A 51 5.75 -1.04 -1.14
N THR A 52 6.03 0.06 -1.83
CA THR A 52 5.59 1.39 -1.42
C THR A 52 4.07 1.47 -1.37
N LEU A 53 3.40 0.91 -2.38
CA LEU A 53 1.94 0.83 -2.41
C LEU A 53 1.41 0.05 -1.21
N ALA A 54 1.98 -1.13 -0.96
CA ALA A 54 1.56 -1.98 0.15
C ALA A 54 1.84 -1.32 1.49
N ASP A 55 2.98 -0.63 1.62
CA ASP A 55 3.37 0.04 2.85
C ASP A 55 2.43 1.19 3.22
N LEU A 56 1.98 1.95 2.21
CA LEU A 56 1.00 3.01 2.48
C LEU A 56 -0.33 2.41 2.96
N ALA A 57 -0.77 1.33 2.33
CA ALA A 57 -2.00 0.65 2.76
C ALA A 57 -1.86 0.13 4.19
N LEU A 58 -0.70 -0.45 4.53
CA LEU A 58 -0.41 -0.88 5.90
C LEU A 58 -0.49 0.30 6.87
N ALA A 59 0.18 1.39 6.56
CA ALA A 59 0.20 2.56 7.43
C ALA A 59 -1.21 3.11 7.68
N ALA A 60 -2.02 3.19 6.64
CA ALA A 60 -3.38 3.69 6.77
C ALA A 60 -4.23 2.78 7.66
N ALA A 61 -4.16 1.46 7.46
CA ALA A 61 -4.90 0.51 8.28
C ALA A 61 -4.41 0.51 9.73
N ALA A 62 -3.09 0.54 9.93
CA ALA A 62 -2.50 0.50 11.27
C ALA A 62 -2.82 1.76 12.09
N ASN A 63 -2.98 2.89 11.41
CA ASN A 63 -3.31 4.16 12.08
C ASN A 63 -4.81 4.43 12.14
N SER A 64 -5.64 3.49 11.67
CA SER A 64 -7.10 3.65 11.64
C SER A 64 -7.72 3.71 13.03
N HIS A 65 -7.01 3.23 14.05
CA HIS A 65 -7.50 3.23 15.43
C HIS A 65 -7.24 4.56 16.16
N GLY A 66 -6.63 5.52 15.49
CA GLY A 66 -6.36 6.82 16.10
C GLY A 66 -5.07 6.87 16.92
N THR A 67 -4.33 5.78 16.98
CA THR A 67 -3.03 5.71 17.67
C THR A 67 -1.93 5.70 16.62
N LEU A 68 -0.93 6.56 16.79
CA LEU A 68 0.18 6.63 15.86
C LEU A 68 0.98 5.30 15.88
N ALA A 69 1.15 4.72 14.71
CA ALA A 69 1.84 3.43 14.57
C ALA A 69 2.78 3.47 13.37
N PHE A 70 3.90 2.78 13.50
CA PHE A 70 4.91 2.63 12.45
C PHE A 70 5.17 1.15 12.21
N SER A 71 5.60 0.80 11.00
CA SER A 71 5.90 -0.60 10.69
C SER A 71 7.13 -1.06 11.47
N LEU A 72 7.03 -2.26 12.01
CA LEU A 72 8.11 -2.90 12.74
C LEU A 72 8.88 -3.86 11.85
N SER A 73 8.15 -4.63 11.07
CA SER A 73 8.71 -5.65 10.20
C SER A 73 7.72 -5.92 9.07
N SER A 74 8.24 -6.12 7.87
CA SER A 74 7.40 -6.43 6.71
C SER A 74 8.09 -7.47 5.85
N ASN A 75 7.26 -8.31 5.23
CA ASN A 75 7.72 -9.32 4.29
C ASN A 75 6.81 -9.29 3.06
N ILE A 76 7.37 -9.40 1.87
CA ILE A 76 6.60 -9.36 0.64
C ILE A 76 7.02 -10.52 -0.27
N THR A 77 6.03 -11.12 -0.94
CA THR A 77 6.26 -12.14 -1.95
C THR A 77 5.64 -11.68 -3.24
N PHE A 78 6.43 -11.62 -4.31
CA PHE A 78 5.98 -11.20 -5.63
C PHE A 78 5.58 -12.44 -6.43
N LEU A 79 4.28 -12.66 -6.58
CA LEU A 79 3.75 -13.85 -7.25
C LEU A 79 3.49 -13.62 -8.74
N ARG A 80 3.30 -12.37 -9.16
CA ARG A 80 3.03 -12.00 -10.54
C ARG A 80 3.77 -10.73 -10.89
N SER A 81 4.10 -10.56 -12.17
CA SER A 81 4.65 -9.30 -12.65
C SER A 81 3.54 -8.41 -13.16
N SER A 82 3.82 -7.11 -13.21
CA SER A 82 2.91 -6.11 -13.79
C SER A 82 3.73 -5.16 -14.65
N GLY A 83 3.06 -4.36 -15.46
CA GLY A 83 3.72 -3.44 -16.38
C GLY A 83 2.93 -2.18 -16.63
N PRO A 84 3.42 -1.32 -17.54
CA PRO A 84 2.77 -0.04 -17.83
C PRO A 84 1.30 -0.21 -18.18
N GLY A 85 0.47 0.65 -17.62
CA GLY A 85 -0.97 0.60 -17.86
C GLY A 85 -1.74 -0.25 -16.87
N ASP A 86 -1.06 -1.13 -16.13
CA ASP A 86 -1.73 -1.88 -15.07
C ASP A 86 -2.08 -0.94 -13.92
N VAL A 87 -3.18 -1.23 -13.25
CA VAL A 87 -3.60 -0.53 -12.04
C VAL A 87 -3.51 -1.52 -10.90
N LEU A 88 -2.67 -1.22 -9.91
CA LEU A 88 -2.49 -2.09 -8.76
C LEU A 88 -3.26 -1.56 -7.57
N TYR A 89 -3.90 -2.46 -6.85
CA TYR A 89 -4.65 -2.17 -5.64
C TYR A 89 -4.05 -2.94 -4.48
N ALA A 90 -3.79 -2.25 -3.38
CA ALA A 90 -3.35 -2.90 -2.14
C ALA A 90 -4.48 -2.80 -1.13
N GLU A 91 -4.89 -3.94 -0.59
CA GLU A 91 -5.89 -3.98 0.46
C GLU A 91 -5.23 -4.53 1.72
N ALA A 92 -5.20 -3.71 2.77
CA ALA A 92 -4.63 -4.09 4.06
C ALA A 92 -5.75 -4.47 5.01
N ARG A 93 -5.62 -5.64 5.61
CA ARG A 93 -6.59 -6.16 6.59
C ARG A 93 -5.91 -6.52 7.88
N GLU A 94 -6.42 -5.97 8.97
CA GLU A 94 -5.94 -6.29 10.29
C GLU A 94 -6.28 -7.75 10.63
N ARG A 95 -5.26 -8.50 11.03
CA ARG A 95 -5.43 -9.90 11.44
C ARG A 95 -5.30 -10.07 12.95
N TYR A 96 -4.59 -9.14 13.58
CA TYR A 96 -4.41 -9.15 15.04
C TYR A 96 -4.09 -7.74 15.48
N ILE A 97 -4.68 -7.32 16.58
CA ILE A 97 -4.33 -6.07 17.23
C ILE A 97 -4.11 -6.36 18.71
N GLY A 98 -2.92 -6.02 19.19
CA GLY A 98 -2.56 -6.11 20.59
C GLY A 98 -2.33 -4.72 21.15
N ARG A 99 -1.89 -4.65 22.39
CA ARG A 99 -1.68 -3.37 23.05
C ARG A 99 -0.50 -2.59 22.49
N THR A 100 0.55 -3.27 22.07
CA THR A 100 1.78 -2.64 21.58
C THR A 100 2.11 -2.96 20.12
N THR A 101 1.52 -4.02 19.55
CA THR A 101 1.78 -4.41 18.19
C THR A 101 0.50 -4.88 17.50
N GLY A 102 0.52 -4.86 16.18
CA GLY A 102 -0.56 -5.40 15.36
C GLY A 102 0.03 -6.17 14.19
N TYR A 103 -0.78 -7.03 13.60
CA TYR A 103 -0.38 -7.79 12.43
C TYR A 103 -1.40 -7.60 11.32
N TYR A 104 -0.91 -7.31 10.12
CA TYR A 104 -1.74 -6.99 8.96
C TYR A 104 -1.34 -7.83 7.76
N GLN A 105 -2.33 -8.24 7.00
CA GLN A 105 -2.11 -8.89 5.72
C GLN A 105 -2.49 -7.91 4.61
N ILE A 106 -1.60 -7.76 3.64
CA ILE A 106 -1.84 -6.86 2.51
C ILE A 106 -1.80 -7.71 1.24
N ASP A 107 -2.89 -7.66 0.49
CA ASP A 107 -2.97 -8.31 -0.82
C ASP A 107 -2.90 -7.24 -1.89
N VAL A 108 -2.01 -7.42 -2.87
CA VAL A 108 -1.88 -6.53 -4.01
C VAL A 108 -2.40 -7.27 -5.23
N THR A 109 -3.36 -6.66 -5.91
CA THR A 109 -3.99 -7.23 -7.11
C THR A 109 -3.96 -6.21 -8.23
N ASN A 110 -4.10 -6.70 -9.47
CA ASN A 110 -4.22 -5.79 -10.62
C ASN A 110 -5.69 -5.46 -10.88
N GLN A 111 -5.97 -4.74 -11.98
CA GLN A 111 -7.32 -4.33 -12.35
C GLN A 111 -8.25 -5.50 -12.64
N GLU A 112 -7.70 -6.69 -12.86
CA GLU A 112 -8.48 -7.91 -13.10
C GLU A 112 -8.66 -8.75 -11.83
N GLY A 113 -8.18 -8.26 -10.70
CA GLY A 113 -8.27 -8.98 -9.43
C GLY A 113 -7.23 -10.09 -9.25
N LYS A 114 -6.17 -10.03 -10.00
CA LYS A 114 -5.13 -11.08 -9.97
C LYS A 114 -3.87 -10.63 -9.28
#